data_5f8e54fa38c9dcd38ae3cd513aa704bc
#
_entry.id   5f8e54fa38c9dcd38ae3cd513aa704bc
#
_cell.length_a   1.000
_cell.length_b   1.000
_cell.length_c   1.000
_cell.angle_alpha   90.00
_cell.angle_beta   90.00
_cell.angle_gamma   90.00
#
_symmetry.space_group_name_H-M   'P 1'
#
loop_
_entity.id
_entity.type
_entity.pdbx_description
1 polymer ?
#
loop_
_entity_poly.entity_id
_entity_poly.type
_entity_poly.pdbx_seq_one_letter_code
_entity_poly.pdbx_strand_id
1 'polypeptide(L)'
;MSIAHQLAEVKERIAQAARRANRPPEEVALMAVSKTHPASAILEAVASGQLLFGENRVQEWESKRGQVFNHSNALASTQTIQMHLIGHLQSNKAARTVELFDAVDSLDSLRLAERLNQSAERLGKQLNVLVEVNVGGELSKAGLSPTSPELFALFDAAPRLTHLRLRGLMTVPPFTDDPAGARSYFAQLRQLRDQLRQRTSLPLPQLSMGMSHDFEIAIQEGSTCVRVGTAIFGARDYGTPPAAPLTPQDKG
;
A
#
# COMPACT_ATOMS: atom_id res chain seq x y z
N MET A 1 -3.91 -21.22 11.88
CA MET A 1 -5.09 -20.98 11.01
C MET A 1 -4.59 -20.80 9.59
N SER A 2 -5.35 -21.20 8.55
CA SER A 2 -4.96 -21.03 7.14
C SER A 2 -5.15 -19.58 6.68
N ILE A 3 -4.40 -19.16 5.66
CA ILE A 3 -4.55 -17.82 5.04
C ILE A 3 -5.99 -17.64 4.53
N ALA A 4 -6.61 -18.68 3.97
CA ALA A 4 -8.00 -18.67 3.53
C ALA A 4 -8.98 -18.29 4.65
N HIS A 5 -8.83 -18.88 5.83
CA HIS A 5 -9.67 -18.58 6.99
C HIS A 5 -9.48 -17.14 7.47
N GLN A 6 -8.22 -16.71 7.60
CA GLN A 6 -7.89 -15.34 8.02
C GLN A 6 -8.38 -14.27 7.04
N LEU A 7 -8.30 -14.56 5.71
CA LEU A 7 -8.87 -13.68 4.69
C LEU A 7 -10.39 -13.56 4.83
N ALA A 8 -11.10 -14.67 5.07
CA ALA A 8 -12.54 -14.65 5.26
C ALA A 8 -12.94 -13.83 6.50
N GLU A 9 -12.24 -14.00 7.62
CA GLU A 9 -12.46 -13.21 8.84
C GLU A 9 -12.23 -11.71 8.60
N VAL A 10 -11.11 -11.34 7.95
CA VAL A 10 -10.81 -9.94 7.66
C VAL A 10 -11.85 -9.33 6.72
N LYS A 11 -12.27 -10.04 5.67
CA LYS A 11 -13.32 -9.58 4.75
C LYS A 11 -14.65 -9.36 5.46
N GLU A 12 -15.03 -10.26 6.38
CA GLU A 12 -16.27 -10.07 7.16
C GLU A 12 -16.16 -8.86 8.11
N ARG A 13 -15.03 -8.66 8.79
CA ARG A 13 -14.81 -7.48 9.63
C ARG A 13 -14.89 -6.18 8.81
N ILE A 14 -14.32 -6.16 7.60
CA ILE A 14 -14.42 -5.01 6.67
C ILE A 14 -15.89 -4.76 6.33
N ALA A 15 -16.64 -5.80 5.96
CA ALA A 15 -18.04 -5.66 5.61
C ALA A 15 -18.89 -5.14 6.78
N GLN A 16 -18.64 -5.63 7.98
CA GLN A 16 -19.33 -5.16 9.19
C GLN A 16 -18.99 -3.68 9.50
N ALA A 17 -17.70 -3.29 9.37
CA ALA A 17 -17.29 -1.91 9.58
C ALA A 17 -17.91 -0.96 8.55
N ALA A 18 -17.98 -1.36 7.28
CA ALA A 18 -18.63 -0.59 6.22
C ALA A 18 -20.13 -0.40 6.50
N ARG A 19 -20.85 -1.48 6.84
CA ARG A 19 -22.29 -1.41 7.19
C ARG A 19 -22.53 -0.48 8.39
N ARG A 20 -21.68 -0.55 9.44
CA ARG A 20 -21.78 0.36 10.59
C ARG A 20 -21.54 1.83 10.23
N ALA A 21 -20.79 2.06 9.16
CA ALA A 21 -20.55 3.40 8.59
C ALA A 21 -21.60 3.81 7.54
N ASN A 22 -22.69 3.05 7.35
CA ASN A 22 -23.70 3.23 6.31
C ASN A 22 -23.10 3.28 4.91
N ARG A 23 -22.09 2.45 4.63
CA ARG A 23 -21.40 2.33 3.35
C ARG A 23 -21.55 0.92 2.77
N PRO A 24 -21.68 0.78 1.44
CA PRO A 24 -21.58 -0.51 0.78
C PRO A 24 -20.20 -1.15 1.03
N PRO A 25 -20.13 -2.44 1.44
CA PRO A 25 -18.85 -3.13 1.64
C PRO A 25 -17.93 -3.12 0.41
N GLU A 26 -18.50 -3.09 -0.77
CA GLU A 26 -17.82 -3.10 -2.09
C GLU A 26 -17.00 -1.83 -2.33
N GLU A 27 -17.29 -0.75 -1.62
CA GLU A 27 -16.51 0.49 -1.68
C GLU A 27 -15.14 0.39 -0.96
N VAL A 28 -14.91 -0.70 -0.22
CA VAL A 28 -13.70 -0.87 0.57
C VAL A 28 -12.89 -2.05 0.05
N ALA A 29 -11.83 -1.77 -0.68
CA ALA A 29 -10.89 -2.80 -1.14
C ALA A 29 -10.01 -3.30 0.02
N LEU A 30 -9.77 -4.61 0.04
CA LEU A 30 -8.75 -5.23 0.88
C LEU A 30 -7.46 -5.39 0.08
N MET A 31 -6.39 -4.73 0.50
CA MET A 31 -5.03 -4.98 0.03
C MET A 31 -4.32 -5.91 1.01
N ALA A 32 -3.95 -7.11 0.55
CA ALA A 32 -3.15 -8.06 1.33
C ALA A 32 -1.67 -7.67 1.27
N VAL A 33 -1.07 -7.29 2.41
CA VAL A 33 0.32 -6.84 2.48
C VAL A 33 1.24 -8.03 2.67
N SER A 34 1.88 -8.46 1.58
CA SER A 34 2.68 -9.70 1.49
C SER A 34 4.18 -9.53 1.75
N LYS A 35 4.60 -8.32 2.18
CA LYS A 35 6.00 -8.06 2.53
C LYS A 35 6.52 -9.07 3.57
N THR A 36 7.75 -9.53 3.38
CA THR A 36 8.45 -10.52 4.22
C THR A 36 7.87 -11.95 4.18
N HIS A 37 6.81 -12.19 3.43
CA HIS A 37 6.24 -13.53 3.25
C HIS A 37 6.67 -14.15 1.90
N PRO A 38 6.79 -15.48 1.80
CA PRO A 38 7.20 -16.16 0.57
C PRO A 38 6.12 -16.10 -0.52
N ALA A 39 6.50 -16.41 -1.76
CA ALA A 39 5.57 -16.48 -2.89
C ALA A 39 4.43 -17.48 -2.67
N SER A 40 4.66 -18.58 -1.94
CA SER A 40 3.63 -19.58 -1.58
C SER A 40 2.47 -18.98 -0.78
N ALA A 41 2.74 -18.03 0.12
CA ALA A 41 1.71 -17.33 0.88
C ALA A 41 0.83 -16.44 -0.03
N ILE A 42 1.44 -15.78 -1.02
CA ILE A 42 0.70 -15.01 -2.04
C ILE A 42 -0.20 -15.96 -2.84
N LEU A 43 0.33 -17.11 -3.28
CA LEU A 43 -0.43 -18.12 -4.04
C LEU A 43 -1.61 -18.69 -3.26
N GLU A 44 -1.45 -18.97 -1.96
CA GLU A 44 -2.56 -19.41 -1.09
C GLU A 44 -3.65 -18.34 -0.98
N ALA A 45 -3.25 -17.07 -0.85
CA ALA A 45 -4.20 -15.96 -0.85
C ALA A 45 -4.92 -15.80 -2.20
N VAL A 46 -4.21 -15.95 -3.32
CA VAL A 46 -4.79 -15.92 -4.69
C VAL A 46 -5.79 -17.06 -4.87
N ALA A 47 -5.47 -18.27 -4.42
CA ALA A 47 -6.39 -19.41 -4.46
C ALA A 47 -7.68 -19.16 -3.64
N SER A 48 -7.61 -18.24 -2.66
CA SER A 48 -8.75 -17.80 -1.84
C SER A 48 -9.44 -16.53 -2.42
N GLY A 49 -9.13 -16.15 -3.67
CA GLY A 49 -9.75 -15.02 -4.37
C GLY A 49 -9.23 -13.66 -3.96
N GLN A 50 -8.04 -13.56 -3.34
CA GLN A 50 -7.38 -12.29 -3.09
C GLN A 50 -6.51 -11.90 -4.29
N LEU A 51 -6.74 -10.69 -4.83
CA LEU A 51 -6.08 -10.26 -6.07
C LEU A 51 -5.28 -8.96 -5.91
N LEU A 52 -5.60 -8.14 -4.92
CA LEU A 52 -4.88 -6.90 -4.64
C LEU A 52 -3.87 -7.11 -3.52
N PHE A 53 -2.59 -6.88 -3.84
CA PHE A 53 -1.48 -7.05 -2.91
C PHE A 53 -0.64 -5.79 -2.78
N GLY A 54 0.07 -5.67 -1.65
CA GLY A 54 1.02 -4.58 -1.40
C GLY A 54 2.38 -5.10 -0.97
N GLU A 55 3.44 -4.55 -1.59
CA GLU A 55 4.84 -4.82 -1.23
C GLU A 55 5.58 -3.53 -0.86
N ASN A 56 6.53 -3.64 0.06
CA ASN A 56 7.30 -2.48 0.50
C ASN A 56 8.57 -2.23 -0.32
N ARG A 57 9.11 -3.25 -0.99
CA ARG A 57 10.42 -3.19 -1.65
C ARG A 57 10.36 -3.78 -3.05
N VAL A 58 10.89 -3.04 -4.02
CA VAL A 58 10.93 -3.45 -5.44
C VAL A 58 11.65 -4.79 -5.60
N GLN A 59 12.82 -4.95 -4.97
CA GLN A 59 13.63 -6.16 -5.09
C GLN A 59 12.95 -7.38 -4.48
N GLU A 60 12.20 -7.19 -3.40
CA GLU A 60 11.46 -8.27 -2.77
C GLU A 60 10.39 -8.83 -3.70
N TRP A 61 9.58 -7.95 -4.30
CA TRP A 61 8.61 -8.37 -5.30
C TRP A 61 9.27 -9.00 -6.52
N GLU A 62 10.34 -8.40 -7.03
CA GLU A 62 11.09 -8.91 -8.19
C GLU A 62 11.54 -10.36 -7.97
N SER A 63 12.01 -10.71 -6.77
CA SER A 63 12.44 -12.08 -6.43
C SER A 63 11.31 -13.10 -6.37
N LYS A 64 10.10 -12.67 -6.01
CA LYS A 64 8.91 -13.53 -5.85
C LYS A 64 8.08 -13.66 -7.13
N ARG A 65 8.10 -12.61 -7.97
CA ARG A 65 7.18 -12.43 -9.09
C ARG A 65 7.15 -13.63 -10.05
N GLY A 66 8.30 -14.15 -10.40
CA GLY A 66 8.39 -15.30 -11.31
C GLY A 66 7.65 -16.54 -10.79
N GLN A 67 7.78 -16.84 -9.49
CA GLN A 67 7.09 -17.96 -8.85
C GLN A 67 5.58 -17.72 -8.82
N VAL A 68 5.14 -16.51 -8.50
CA VAL A 68 3.72 -16.17 -8.43
C VAL A 68 3.05 -16.31 -9.80
N PHE A 69 3.62 -15.72 -10.85
CA PHE A 69 3.00 -15.75 -12.19
C PHE A 69 3.08 -17.12 -12.88
N ASN A 70 4.16 -17.86 -12.71
CA ASN A 70 4.27 -19.20 -13.30
C ASN A 70 3.23 -20.18 -12.74
N HIS A 71 2.83 -20.02 -11.46
CA HIS A 71 1.81 -20.86 -10.84
C HIS A 71 0.39 -20.31 -11.03
N SER A 72 0.19 -18.99 -11.07
CA SER A 72 -1.14 -18.40 -11.28
C SER A 72 -1.68 -18.62 -12.70
N ASN A 73 -0.82 -18.72 -13.70
CA ASN A 73 -1.21 -19.09 -15.06
C ASN A 73 -1.78 -20.54 -15.14
N ALA A 74 -1.45 -21.39 -14.18
CA ALA A 74 -2.02 -22.74 -14.06
C ALA A 74 -3.40 -22.76 -13.37
N LEU A 75 -3.72 -21.70 -12.63
CA LEU A 75 -5.03 -21.53 -11.99
C LEU A 75 -5.95 -20.78 -12.98
N ALA A 76 -6.49 -21.40 -13.96
CA ALA A 76 -7.41 -20.95 -15.03
C ALA A 76 -8.33 -19.72 -14.71
N SER A 77 -7.84 -18.73 -13.99
CA SER A 77 -8.54 -17.52 -13.57
C SER A 77 -8.23 -16.40 -14.59
N THR A 78 -9.28 -15.85 -15.19
CA THR A 78 -9.22 -14.64 -16.03
C THR A 78 -8.88 -13.38 -15.24
N GLN A 79 -8.74 -13.47 -13.92
CA GLN A 79 -8.52 -12.35 -13.03
C GLN A 79 -7.02 -12.09 -12.84
N THR A 80 -6.62 -10.84 -13.01
CA THR A 80 -5.21 -10.43 -12.93
C THR A 80 -4.86 -10.01 -11.50
N ILE A 81 -3.76 -10.57 -10.97
CA ILE A 81 -3.18 -10.11 -9.71
C ILE A 81 -2.70 -8.66 -9.89
N GLN A 82 -3.07 -7.80 -8.97
CA GLN A 82 -2.59 -6.41 -8.89
C GLN A 82 -1.59 -6.27 -7.75
N MET A 83 -0.41 -5.76 -8.06
CA MET A 83 0.65 -5.53 -7.09
C MET A 83 0.96 -4.04 -6.97
N HIS A 84 0.74 -3.47 -5.79
CA HIS A 84 1.04 -2.07 -5.48
C HIS A 84 2.33 -1.95 -4.69
N LEU A 85 3.17 -0.97 -5.02
CA LEU A 85 4.27 -0.55 -4.16
C LEU A 85 3.73 0.41 -3.10
N ILE A 86 3.85 0.03 -1.83
CA ILE A 86 3.35 0.79 -0.68
C ILE A 86 4.45 1.26 0.27
N GLY A 87 5.72 0.97 -0.02
CA GLY A 87 6.87 1.44 0.74
C GLY A 87 7.65 2.53 0.01
N HIS A 88 8.46 3.28 0.74
CA HIS A 88 9.24 4.39 0.20
C HIS A 88 10.07 3.97 -1.03
N LEU A 89 9.93 4.75 -2.11
CA LEU A 89 10.58 4.51 -3.39
C LEU A 89 11.75 5.46 -3.63
N GLN A 90 12.94 4.90 -3.74
CA GLN A 90 14.09 5.65 -4.23
C GLN A 90 13.94 6.00 -5.71
N SER A 91 14.19 7.24 -6.10
CA SER A 91 13.96 7.74 -7.47
C SER A 91 14.75 6.97 -8.54
N ASN A 92 15.92 6.39 -8.22
CA ASN A 92 16.73 5.59 -9.15
C ASN A 92 16.07 4.24 -9.51
N LYS A 93 15.06 3.80 -8.75
CA LYS A 93 14.30 2.56 -8.99
C LYS A 93 12.99 2.78 -9.76
N ALA A 94 12.66 4.02 -10.12
CA ALA A 94 11.39 4.38 -10.76
C ALA A 94 11.11 3.55 -12.03
N ALA A 95 12.09 3.40 -12.93
CA ALA A 95 11.93 2.61 -14.15
C ALA A 95 11.56 1.16 -13.86
N ARG A 96 12.31 0.52 -12.94
CA ARG A 96 12.04 -0.86 -12.56
C ARG A 96 10.69 -1.03 -11.85
N THR A 97 10.28 -0.02 -11.08
CA THR A 97 8.97 -0.02 -10.41
C THR A 97 7.83 -0.01 -11.44
N VAL A 98 7.89 0.84 -12.45
CA VAL A 98 6.86 0.91 -13.52
C VAL A 98 6.75 -0.39 -14.32
N GLU A 99 7.86 -1.14 -14.47
CA GLU A 99 7.83 -2.47 -15.11
C GLU A 99 7.12 -3.53 -14.26
N LEU A 100 7.31 -3.47 -12.94
CA LEU A 100 6.98 -4.57 -12.03
C LEU A 100 5.67 -4.38 -11.26
N PHE A 101 5.19 -3.13 -11.10
CA PHE A 101 4.03 -2.81 -10.30
C PHE A 101 2.91 -2.20 -11.13
N ASP A 102 1.68 -2.40 -10.67
CA ASP A 102 0.47 -1.87 -11.28
C ASP A 102 0.13 -0.47 -10.75
N ALA A 103 0.60 -0.15 -9.53
CA ALA A 103 0.45 1.17 -8.92
C ALA A 103 1.57 1.46 -7.92
N VAL A 104 1.73 2.75 -7.59
CA VAL A 104 2.61 3.25 -6.51
C VAL A 104 1.76 4.07 -5.55
N ASP A 105 1.59 3.58 -4.32
CA ASP A 105 0.77 4.24 -3.30
C ASP A 105 1.60 5.16 -2.38
N SER A 106 2.92 5.22 -2.59
CA SER A 106 3.91 5.92 -1.75
C SER A 106 4.62 7.08 -2.49
N LEU A 107 3.88 7.81 -3.33
CA LEU A 107 4.43 8.98 -4.00
C LEU A 107 4.58 10.13 -3.01
N ASP A 108 5.82 10.57 -2.76
CA ASP A 108 6.17 11.54 -1.72
C ASP A 108 6.91 12.79 -2.21
N SER A 109 7.06 12.97 -3.52
CA SER A 109 7.73 14.15 -4.06
C SER A 109 7.41 14.38 -5.54
N LEU A 110 7.45 15.66 -5.97
CA LEU A 110 7.31 16.02 -7.38
C LEU A 110 8.42 15.39 -8.24
N ARG A 111 9.66 15.37 -7.71
CA ARG A 111 10.80 14.74 -8.40
C ARG A 111 10.55 13.26 -8.68
N LEU A 112 9.99 12.53 -7.72
CA LEU A 112 9.64 11.12 -7.92
C LEU A 112 8.50 10.97 -8.94
N ALA A 113 7.48 11.84 -8.88
CA ALA A 113 6.39 11.86 -9.85
C ALA A 113 6.92 12.04 -11.29
N GLU A 114 7.80 13.01 -11.51
CA GLU A 114 8.43 13.26 -12.83
C GLU A 114 9.22 12.05 -13.33
N ARG A 115 9.96 11.37 -12.45
CA ARG A 115 10.70 10.15 -12.78
C ARG A 115 9.78 8.98 -13.14
N LEU A 116 8.71 8.78 -12.39
CA LEU A 116 7.71 7.76 -12.68
C LEU A 116 6.98 8.06 -13.98
N ASN A 117 6.59 9.32 -14.22
CA ASN A 117 5.95 9.76 -15.46
C ASN A 117 6.82 9.47 -16.68
N GLN A 118 8.09 9.87 -16.66
CA GLN A 118 9.03 9.62 -17.73
C GLN A 118 9.25 8.11 -17.98
N SER A 119 9.29 7.31 -16.91
CA SER A 119 9.46 5.86 -17.03
C SER A 119 8.20 5.20 -17.59
N ALA A 120 7.01 5.66 -17.20
CA ALA A 120 5.74 5.18 -17.72
C ALA A 120 5.56 5.55 -19.20
N GLU A 121 5.95 6.75 -19.60
CA GLU A 121 5.98 7.20 -21.00
C GLU A 121 6.81 6.29 -21.87
N ARG A 122 8.05 5.99 -21.47
CA ARG A 122 8.97 5.10 -22.21
C ARG A 122 8.42 3.69 -22.41
N LEU A 123 7.56 3.22 -21.50
CA LEU A 123 6.92 1.91 -21.55
C LEU A 123 5.52 1.94 -22.17
N GLY A 124 5.04 3.12 -22.61
CA GLY A 124 3.68 3.29 -23.14
C GLY A 124 2.59 2.96 -22.11
N LYS A 125 2.88 3.12 -20.82
CA LYS A 125 1.97 2.77 -19.72
C LYS A 125 1.30 4.00 -19.12
N GLN A 126 0.16 3.75 -18.46
CA GLN A 126 -0.47 4.66 -17.50
C GLN A 126 -0.30 4.05 -16.11
N LEU A 127 0.32 4.77 -15.19
CA LEU A 127 0.55 4.30 -13.83
C LEU A 127 -0.41 4.99 -12.85
N ASN A 128 -1.16 4.22 -12.08
CA ASN A 128 -1.94 4.75 -10.97
C ASN A 128 -1.02 5.09 -9.79
N VAL A 129 -1.23 6.25 -9.16
CA VAL A 129 -0.44 6.67 -8.01
C VAL A 129 -1.33 7.27 -6.91
N LEU A 130 -0.97 7.01 -5.65
CA LEU A 130 -1.47 7.73 -4.49
C LEU A 130 -0.35 8.57 -3.91
N VAL A 131 -0.68 9.76 -3.45
CA VAL A 131 0.28 10.63 -2.76
C VAL A 131 0.31 10.25 -1.28
N GLU A 132 1.50 9.93 -0.78
CA GLU A 132 1.71 9.62 0.63
C GLU A 132 1.77 10.90 1.44
N VAL A 133 0.92 10.99 2.47
CA VAL A 133 0.79 12.15 3.36
C VAL A 133 1.16 11.76 4.78
N ASN A 134 2.09 12.48 5.37
CA ASN A 134 2.51 12.34 6.76
C ASN A 134 1.60 13.18 7.66
N VAL A 135 0.44 12.65 7.99
CA VAL A 135 -0.55 13.34 8.85
C VAL A 135 -0.12 13.43 10.31
N GLY A 136 0.81 12.58 10.75
CA GLY A 136 1.30 12.57 12.14
C GLY A 136 2.42 13.58 12.40
N GLY A 137 3.04 14.14 11.37
CA GLY A 137 4.15 15.08 11.48
C GLY A 137 5.45 14.48 12.03
N GLU A 138 5.58 13.15 12.09
CA GLU A 138 6.80 12.48 12.56
C GLU A 138 7.89 12.59 11.50
N LEU A 139 9.02 13.26 11.82
CA LEU A 139 10.14 13.49 10.90
C LEU A 139 10.78 12.19 10.36
N SER A 140 10.63 11.09 11.07
CA SER A 140 11.16 9.77 10.68
C SER A 140 10.29 9.03 9.65
N LYS A 141 9.06 9.50 9.38
CA LYS A 141 8.14 8.87 8.43
C LYS A 141 8.18 9.55 7.07
N ALA A 142 8.01 8.71 6.03
CA ALA A 142 7.83 9.18 4.66
C ALA A 142 6.51 9.95 4.48
N GLY A 143 6.36 10.59 3.34
CA GLY A 143 5.16 11.33 2.97
C GLY A 143 5.31 12.84 3.12
N LEU A 144 4.52 13.55 2.32
CA LEU A 144 4.47 15.01 2.33
C LEU A 144 3.65 15.53 3.52
N SER A 145 4.07 16.63 4.12
CA SER A 145 3.26 17.30 5.14
C SER A 145 1.93 17.79 4.52
N PRO A 146 0.79 17.66 5.24
CA PRO A 146 -0.53 18.08 4.75
C PRO A 146 -0.61 19.55 4.32
N THR A 147 0.29 20.38 4.85
CA THR A 147 0.31 21.84 4.60
C THR A 147 1.52 22.28 3.80
N SER A 148 2.37 21.37 3.34
CA SER A 148 3.60 21.73 2.65
C SER A 148 3.35 22.30 1.25
N PRO A 149 4.10 23.30 0.81
CA PRO A 149 4.06 23.78 -0.58
C PRO A 149 4.33 22.67 -1.60
N GLU A 150 5.17 21.69 -1.26
CA GLU A 150 5.53 20.57 -2.13
C GLU A 150 4.33 19.69 -2.45
N LEU A 151 3.44 19.48 -1.47
CA LEU A 151 2.19 18.72 -1.69
C LEU A 151 1.35 19.42 -2.76
N PHE A 152 1.13 20.71 -2.60
CA PHE A 152 0.30 21.47 -3.55
C PHE A 152 0.97 21.57 -4.92
N ALA A 153 2.30 21.78 -4.98
CA ALA A 153 3.05 21.81 -6.24
C ALA A 153 2.96 20.49 -7.02
N LEU A 154 2.90 19.35 -6.32
CA LEU A 154 2.72 18.03 -6.94
C LEU A 154 1.34 17.94 -7.61
N PHE A 155 0.28 18.38 -6.94
CA PHE A 155 -1.07 18.37 -7.53
C PHE A 155 -1.23 19.41 -8.65
N ASP A 156 -0.61 20.59 -8.54
CA ASP A 156 -0.60 21.60 -9.60
C ASP A 156 0.17 21.11 -10.84
N ALA A 157 1.10 20.16 -10.68
CA ALA A 157 1.81 19.51 -11.77
C ALA A 157 1.02 18.41 -12.49
N ALA A 158 -0.11 17.94 -11.94
CA ALA A 158 -0.87 16.82 -12.48
C ALA A 158 -1.19 16.93 -13.99
N PRO A 159 -1.56 18.10 -14.57
CA PRO A 159 -1.85 18.20 -16.01
C PRO A 159 -0.65 17.87 -16.92
N ARG A 160 0.58 18.04 -16.43
CA ARG A 160 1.81 17.72 -17.20
C ARG A 160 2.33 16.30 -16.97
N LEU A 161 1.82 15.61 -15.96
CA LEU A 161 2.17 14.22 -15.63
C LEU A 161 1.26 13.24 -16.38
N THR A 162 1.27 13.32 -17.71
CA THR A 162 0.29 12.68 -18.61
C THR A 162 0.27 11.16 -18.56
N HIS A 163 1.33 10.54 -18.03
CA HIS A 163 1.44 9.08 -17.86
C HIS A 163 1.20 8.63 -16.41
N LEU A 164 0.87 9.56 -15.50
CA LEU A 164 0.42 9.25 -14.15
C LEU A 164 -1.07 9.58 -13.98
N ARG A 165 -1.74 8.74 -13.23
CA ARG A 165 -3.11 8.98 -12.76
C ARG A 165 -3.10 9.15 -11.25
N LEU A 166 -3.18 10.40 -10.79
CA LEU A 166 -3.32 10.70 -9.36
C LEU A 166 -4.72 10.25 -8.91
N ARG A 167 -4.78 9.14 -8.19
CA ARG A 167 -6.02 8.48 -7.77
C ARG A 167 -6.48 8.88 -6.38
N GLY A 168 -5.63 9.47 -5.56
CA GLY A 168 -5.97 9.84 -4.19
C GLY A 168 -4.77 9.96 -3.27
N LEU A 169 -5.02 9.73 -2.00
CA LEU A 169 -4.04 9.86 -0.93
C LEU A 169 -3.83 8.54 -0.17
N MET A 170 -2.65 8.39 0.38
CA MET A 170 -2.29 7.31 1.31
C MET A 170 -1.68 7.89 2.57
N THR A 171 -1.89 7.23 3.72
CA THR A 171 -1.16 7.56 4.95
C THR A 171 -0.90 6.33 5.82
N VAL A 172 0.18 6.41 6.60
CA VAL A 172 0.48 5.51 7.72
C VAL A 172 0.57 6.38 8.98
N PRO A 173 -0.51 6.49 9.76
CA PRO A 173 -0.53 7.35 10.95
C PRO A 173 0.45 6.84 12.03
N PRO A 174 0.76 7.64 13.04
CA PRO A 174 1.39 7.16 14.27
C PRO A 174 0.65 5.98 14.87
N PHE A 175 1.40 5.02 15.41
CA PHE A 175 0.79 3.91 16.13
C PHE A 175 0.15 4.44 17.43
N THR A 176 -1.04 3.96 17.72
CA THR A 176 -1.77 4.24 18.96
C THR A 176 -2.21 2.93 19.59
N ASP A 177 -2.08 2.78 20.89
CA ASP A 177 -2.51 1.55 21.60
C ASP A 177 -4.02 1.32 21.45
N ASP A 178 -4.82 2.39 21.56
CA ASP A 178 -6.25 2.38 21.23
C ASP A 178 -6.41 2.71 19.73
N PRO A 179 -7.02 1.81 18.92
CA PRO A 179 -7.32 2.08 17.52
C PRO A 179 -8.09 3.38 17.28
N ALA A 180 -8.94 3.78 18.23
CA ALA A 180 -9.71 5.01 18.12
C ALA A 180 -8.82 6.27 18.10
N GLY A 181 -7.62 6.21 18.65
CA GLY A 181 -6.63 7.29 18.59
C GLY A 181 -6.19 7.66 17.18
N ALA A 182 -6.30 6.73 16.20
CA ALA A 182 -5.98 7.01 14.82
C ALA A 182 -7.08 7.81 14.06
N ARG A 183 -8.28 7.95 14.63
CA ARG A 183 -9.45 8.59 13.98
C ARG A 183 -9.15 9.99 13.45
N SER A 184 -8.52 10.83 14.27
CA SER A 184 -8.21 12.22 13.89
C SER A 184 -7.31 12.30 12.66
N TYR A 185 -6.34 11.40 12.53
CA TYR A 185 -5.43 11.33 11.38
C TYR A 185 -6.18 10.90 10.10
N PHE A 186 -7.08 9.93 10.20
CA PHE A 186 -7.90 9.51 9.06
C PHE A 186 -8.88 10.59 8.61
N ALA A 187 -9.52 11.27 9.56
CA ALA A 187 -10.39 12.42 9.27
C ALA A 187 -9.61 13.56 8.58
N GLN A 188 -8.39 13.85 9.05
CA GLN A 188 -7.52 14.86 8.44
C GLN A 188 -7.15 14.50 6.99
N LEU A 189 -6.80 13.23 6.72
CA LEU A 189 -6.50 12.79 5.35
C LEU A 189 -7.72 12.94 4.42
N ARG A 190 -8.92 12.56 4.90
CA ARG A 190 -10.16 12.72 4.14
C ARG A 190 -10.44 14.19 3.84
N GLN A 191 -10.35 15.07 4.82
CA GLN A 191 -10.53 16.51 4.64
C GLN A 191 -9.54 17.11 3.64
N LEU A 192 -8.26 16.71 3.72
CA LEU A 192 -7.25 17.13 2.75
C LEU A 192 -7.60 16.66 1.33
N ARG A 193 -8.01 15.41 1.13
CA ARG A 193 -8.47 14.90 -0.15
C ARG A 193 -9.61 15.75 -0.71
N ASP A 194 -10.59 16.10 0.13
CA ASP A 194 -11.75 16.88 -0.29
C ASP A 194 -11.36 18.33 -0.68
N GLN A 195 -10.44 18.95 0.05
CA GLN A 195 -9.84 20.24 -0.30
C GLN A 195 -9.09 20.19 -1.64
N LEU A 196 -8.27 19.14 -1.86
CA LEU A 196 -7.54 18.95 -3.11
C LEU A 196 -8.48 18.73 -4.31
N ARG A 197 -9.57 18.00 -4.13
CA ARG A 197 -10.62 17.83 -5.15
C ARG A 197 -11.23 19.16 -5.57
N GLN A 198 -11.55 20.01 -4.60
CA GLN A 198 -12.11 21.35 -4.89
C GLN A 198 -11.09 22.26 -5.60
N ARG A 199 -9.81 22.20 -5.16
CA ARG A 199 -8.74 23.02 -5.73
C ARG A 199 -8.36 22.62 -7.15
N THR A 200 -8.28 21.32 -7.45
CA THR A 200 -7.66 20.81 -8.69
C THR A 200 -8.65 20.23 -9.69
N SER A 201 -9.91 20.06 -9.31
CA SER A 201 -10.93 19.33 -10.07
C SER A 201 -10.57 17.86 -10.37
N LEU A 202 -9.53 17.31 -9.76
CA LEU A 202 -9.18 15.89 -9.86
C LEU A 202 -10.17 15.07 -9.03
N PRO A 203 -10.64 13.91 -9.50
CA PRO A 203 -11.66 13.13 -8.81
C PRO A 203 -11.17 12.50 -7.49
N LEU A 204 -9.87 12.19 -7.35
CA LEU A 204 -9.20 11.59 -6.19
C LEU A 204 -10.10 10.61 -5.42
N PRO A 205 -10.59 9.53 -6.05
CA PRO A 205 -11.58 8.65 -5.44
C PRO A 205 -11.02 7.78 -4.30
N GLN A 206 -9.70 7.65 -4.18
CA GLN A 206 -9.08 6.68 -3.29
C GLN A 206 -8.51 7.33 -2.02
N LEU A 207 -8.78 6.68 -0.89
CA LEU A 207 -8.13 6.89 0.40
C LEU A 207 -7.59 5.54 0.88
N SER A 208 -6.26 5.35 0.77
CA SER A 208 -5.58 4.17 1.27
C SER A 208 -5.12 4.45 2.70
N MET A 209 -5.88 3.97 3.68
CA MET A 209 -5.60 4.18 5.11
C MET A 209 -6.24 3.07 5.94
N GLY A 210 -5.64 2.76 7.10
CA GLY A 210 -6.04 1.67 7.97
C GLY A 210 -5.25 0.38 7.71
N MET A 211 -4.81 -0.23 8.80
CA MET A 211 -4.02 -1.46 8.84
C MET A 211 -4.67 -2.48 9.78
N SER A 212 -4.02 -3.62 10.04
CA SER A 212 -4.58 -4.74 10.83
C SER A 212 -5.17 -4.33 12.19
N HIS A 213 -4.69 -3.23 12.78
CA HIS A 213 -5.09 -2.77 14.11
C HIS A 213 -6.24 -1.76 14.09
N ASP A 214 -6.34 -0.91 13.07
CA ASP A 214 -7.17 0.29 13.05
C ASP A 214 -8.07 0.44 11.80
N PHE A 215 -8.13 -0.59 10.94
CA PHE A 215 -8.85 -0.46 9.66
C PHE A 215 -10.35 -0.24 9.83
N GLU A 216 -10.99 -0.73 10.90
CA GLU A 216 -12.42 -0.47 11.14
C GLU A 216 -12.68 1.03 11.38
N ILE A 217 -11.79 1.70 12.11
CA ILE A 217 -11.86 3.15 12.32
C ILE A 217 -11.59 3.89 11.01
N ALA A 218 -10.60 3.44 10.23
CA ALA A 218 -10.32 4.03 8.91
C ALA A 218 -11.52 3.93 7.96
N ILE A 219 -12.25 2.81 7.96
CA ILE A 219 -13.47 2.61 7.15
C ILE A 219 -14.56 3.61 7.58
N GLN A 220 -14.76 3.81 8.88
CA GLN A 220 -15.70 4.81 9.39
C GLN A 220 -15.33 6.23 8.95
N GLU A 221 -14.04 6.53 8.83
CA GLU A 221 -13.54 7.81 8.35
C GLU A 221 -13.42 7.91 6.81
N GLY A 222 -13.93 6.93 6.06
CA GLY A 222 -14.02 7.00 4.60
C GLY A 222 -12.90 6.32 3.84
N SER A 223 -12.11 5.43 4.46
CA SER A 223 -11.14 4.60 3.73
C SER A 223 -11.81 3.86 2.57
N THR A 224 -11.15 3.82 1.42
CA THR A 224 -11.57 3.04 0.25
C THR A 224 -10.64 1.84 0.00
N CYS A 225 -9.50 1.80 0.70
CA CYS A 225 -8.57 0.68 0.65
C CYS A 225 -7.89 0.51 2.01
N VAL A 226 -8.04 -0.66 2.62
CA VAL A 226 -7.36 -1.02 3.86
C VAL A 226 -6.22 -2.00 3.55
N ARG A 227 -5.07 -1.85 4.25
CA ARG A 227 -3.85 -2.60 4.02
C ARG A 227 -3.59 -3.56 5.18
N VAL A 228 -3.88 -4.83 5.00
CA VAL A 228 -3.82 -5.83 6.07
C VAL A 228 -2.73 -6.86 5.77
N GLY A 229 -1.78 -7.00 6.69
CA GLY A 229 -0.68 -7.99 6.61
C GLY A 229 -0.80 -9.02 7.71
N THR A 230 -0.45 -8.66 8.93
CA THR A 230 -0.34 -9.58 10.08
C THR A 230 -1.62 -10.36 10.37
N ALA A 231 -2.80 -9.75 10.18
CA ALA A 231 -4.07 -10.45 10.39
C ALA A 231 -4.37 -11.51 9.29
N ILE A 232 -3.68 -11.48 8.15
CA ILE A 232 -3.84 -12.45 7.05
C ILE A 232 -2.71 -13.48 7.08
N PHE A 233 -1.47 -13.01 7.12
CA PHE A 233 -0.28 -13.86 6.93
C PHE A 233 0.38 -14.29 8.26
N GLY A 234 -0.07 -13.75 9.40
CA GLY A 234 0.53 -14.00 10.70
C GLY A 234 1.67 -13.03 11.06
N ALA A 235 2.28 -13.27 12.20
CA ALA A 235 3.46 -12.53 12.66
C ALA A 235 4.64 -12.76 11.69
N ARG A 236 5.49 -11.76 11.54
CA ARG A 236 6.68 -11.85 10.69
C ARG A 236 7.66 -12.86 11.26
N ASP A 237 8.10 -13.80 10.45
CA ASP A 237 9.26 -14.62 10.76
C ASP A 237 10.51 -13.83 10.36
N TYR A 238 11.15 -13.20 11.33
CA TYR A 238 12.42 -12.50 11.12
C TYR A 238 13.63 -13.46 11.03
N GLY A 239 13.40 -14.77 10.94
CA GLY A 239 14.44 -15.78 10.93
C GLY A 239 15.40 -15.58 12.12
N THR A 240 15.63 -16.57 12.94
CA THR A 240 16.65 -16.48 13.98
C THR A 240 17.97 -16.05 13.34
N PRO A 241 18.63 -14.96 13.78
CA PRO A 241 19.94 -14.61 13.24
C PRO A 241 20.86 -15.83 13.37
N PRO A 242 21.69 -16.13 12.34
CA PRO A 242 22.61 -17.26 12.43
C PRO A 242 23.41 -17.10 13.72
N ALA A 243 23.47 -18.18 14.51
CA ALA A 243 24.23 -18.19 15.74
C ALA A 243 25.66 -17.69 15.47
N ALA A 244 26.10 -16.70 16.25
CA ALA A 244 27.45 -16.17 16.12
C ALA A 244 28.44 -17.36 16.21
N PRO A 245 29.47 -17.42 15.35
CA PRO A 245 30.45 -18.47 15.41
C PRO A 245 31.11 -18.46 16.82
N LEU A 246 31.09 -19.60 17.47
CA LEU A 246 31.77 -19.78 18.73
C LEU A 246 33.27 -19.46 18.54
N THR A 247 33.72 -18.39 19.15
CA THR A 247 35.15 -18.09 19.24
C THR A 247 35.84 -19.23 19.97
N PRO A 248 36.91 -19.83 19.43
CA PRO A 248 37.69 -20.82 20.18
C PRO A 248 38.27 -20.15 21.43
N GLN A 249 37.95 -20.70 22.60
CA GLN A 249 38.63 -20.31 23.85
C GLN A 249 40.09 -20.77 23.69
N ASP A 250 41.00 -19.80 23.72
CA ASP A 250 42.42 -20.05 23.87
C ASP A 250 42.64 -20.89 25.12
N LYS A 251 43.17 -22.08 24.92
CA LYS A 251 43.79 -22.88 25.99
C LYS A 251 45.17 -22.30 26.23
N GLY A 252 45.33 -21.54 27.27
CA GLY A 252 46.58 -21.19 27.91
C GLY A 252 46.72 -21.95 29.23
#